data_911b2ccc72ba14644f8901ed0ba39739
#
_entry.id   911b2ccc72ba14644f8901ed0ba39739
#
_cell.length_a   1.000
_cell.length_b   1.000
_cell.length_c   1.000
_cell.angle_alpha   90.00
_cell.angle_beta   90.00
_cell.angle_gamma   90.00
#
_symmetry.space_group_name_H-M   'P 1'
#
loop_
_entity.id
_entity.type
_entity.pdbx_description
1 polymer ?
#
loop_
_entity_poly.entity_id
_entity_poly.type
_entity_poly.pdbx_seq_one_letter_code
_entity_poly.pdbx_strand_id
1 'polypeptide(L)'
;MGTKGVNCMALQLYEHNVRAYKAVVAMLARYGKAAVVHPTGTGKSYIAFKLIEDHPEAIFLWLSPSEYIFKTQLESLQKQEPNFPLENVRFYTYAKLLFFTEEQLAEIAALHPAYIIMDEFHRAGAEHWGERVQKLLALCPDAKLLGLTATNVRYLDNNRDMAEELFDGRIASEMTLGEAIVRGILPAPKYVTTVFRYQNELAKYQARVDSLRSPGVQDVNQKYLDALRRALEQADGLDKVFAQHITQTCGKYIVFCSSKEHMDEMVSHVPEWFAGVNRKVKVYKTYASDPEASKEFAAFKADEGDHLKLLFCIDMLNEGVHVEGISGVILFRPTVSPIIYKQQIGRALTAGTTATPLILDVVNNFEGLSSIAGLQSEMTAAVQRLFANGEGDKIVTERFE
;
A
#
# COMPACT_ATOMS: atom_id res chain seq x y z
N MET A 1 -33.15 19.44 34.36
CA MET A 1 -31.74 19.37 33.98
C MET A 1 -31.71 18.71 32.62
N GLY A 2 -31.52 19.51 31.57
CA GLY A 2 -31.58 19.04 30.21
C GLY A 2 -30.28 18.33 29.84
N THR A 3 -30.38 17.08 29.48
CA THR A 3 -29.31 16.36 28.77
C THR A 3 -29.11 17.02 27.41
N LYS A 4 -28.02 17.77 27.29
CA LYS A 4 -27.52 18.20 25.99
C LYS A 4 -27.15 16.93 25.20
N GLY A 5 -28.02 16.53 24.29
CA GLY A 5 -27.66 15.52 23.28
C GLY A 5 -26.46 16.06 22.51
N VAL A 6 -25.32 15.45 22.71
CA VAL A 6 -24.17 15.60 21.81
C VAL A 6 -24.66 15.00 20.48
N ASN A 7 -24.88 15.88 19.50
CA ASN A 7 -25.11 15.46 18.12
C ASN A 7 -23.78 14.89 17.63
N CYS A 8 -23.52 13.62 17.90
CA CYS A 8 -22.42 12.91 17.30
C CYS A 8 -22.79 12.73 15.81
N MET A 9 -22.14 13.48 14.93
CA MET A 9 -22.32 13.27 13.50
C MET A 9 -21.83 11.84 13.19
N ALA A 10 -22.69 11.04 12.57
CA ALA A 10 -22.32 9.67 12.21
C ALA A 10 -21.16 9.67 11.22
N LEU A 11 -20.20 8.76 11.43
CA LEU A 11 -19.03 8.60 10.55
C LEU A 11 -19.46 8.44 9.09
N GLN A 12 -19.01 9.36 8.24
CA GLN A 12 -19.33 9.34 6.83
C GLN A 12 -18.35 8.48 6.05
N LEU A 13 -18.90 7.49 5.34
CA LEU A 13 -18.14 6.62 4.44
C LEU A 13 -18.22 7.16 3.01
N TYR A 14 -17.14 6.96 2.23
CA TYR A 14 -17.22 7.08 0.78
C TYR A 14 -18.26 6.10 0.21
N GLU A 15 -18.91 6.45 -0.90
CA GLU A 15 -19.99 5.65 -1.48
C GLU A 15 -19.62 4.17 -1.70
N HIS A 16 -18.42 3.91 -2.21
CA HIS A 16 -17.93 2.54 -2.39
C HIS A 16 -17.78 1.79 -1.04
N ASN A 17 -17.38 2.48 0.02
CA ASN A 17 -17.27 1.91 1.36
C ASN A 17 -18.64 1.72 2.03
N VAL A 18 -19.64 2.55 1.70
CA VAL A 18 -21.04 2.30 2.15
C VAL A 18 -21.56 0.98 1.60
N ARG A 19 -21.30 0.69 0.33
CA ARG A 19 -21.69 -0.60 -0.29
C ARG A 19 -20.96 -1.78 0.35
N ALA A 20 -19.63 -1.64 0.51
CA ALA A 20 -18.81 -2.65 1.15
C ALA A 20 -19.25 -2.90 2.60
N TYR A 21 -19.54 -1.86 3.37
CA TYR A 21 -20.03 -1.96 4.75
C TYR A 21 -21.34 -2.73 4.84
N LYS A 22 -22.33 -2.42 3.99
CA LYS A 22 -23.60 -3.16 3.95
C LYS A 22 -23.39 -4.65 3.68
N ALA A 23 -22.49 -4.98 2.74
CA ALA A 23 -22.15 -6.37 2.44
C ALA A 23 -21.43 -7.06 3.61
N VAL A 24 -20.53 -6.35 4.30
CA VAL A 24 -19.85 -6.83 5.51
C VAL A 24 -20.85 -7.16 6.61
N VAL A 25 -21.77 -6.24 6.94
CA VAL A 25 -22.78 -6.46 7.98
C VAL A 25 -23.67 -7.67 7.66
N ALA A 26 -24.13 -7.77 6.43
CA ALA A 26 -24.95 -8.91 5.99
C ALA A 26 -24.18 -10.24 6.09
N MET A 27 -22.90 -10.24 5.69
CA MET A 27 -22.06 -11.44 5.70
C MET A 27 -21.68 -11.84 7.13
N LEU A 28 -21.33 -10.89 8.00
CA LEU A 28 -21.07 -11.13 9.42
C LEU A 28 -22.30 -11.65 10.16
N ALA A 29 -23.50 -11.16 9.82
CA ALA A 29 -24.75 -11.66 10.40
C ALA A 29 -25.03 -13.10 10.01
N ARG A 30 -24.70 -13.49 8.78
CA ARG A 30 -25.02 -14.81 8.24
C ARG A 30 -23.96 -15.88 8.55
N TYR A 31 -22.69 -15.50 8.51
CA TYR A 31 -21.57 -16.46 8.53
C TYR A 31 -20.56 -16.22 9.65
N GLY A 32 -20.68 -15.12 10.39
CA GLY A 32 -19.69 -14.73 11.40
C GLY A 32 -18.34 -14.24 10.86
N LYS A 33 -18.12 -14.30 9.54
CA LYS A 33 -16.85 -13.94 8.89
C LYS A 33 -17.11 -13.08 7.66
N ALA A 34 -16.27 -12.05 7.44
CA ALA A 34 -16.30 -11.23 6.24
C ALA A 34 -14.92 -10.64 5.97
N ALA A 35 -14.48 -10.64 4.72
CA ALA A 35 -13.26 -9.97 4.28
C ALA A 35 -13.56 -8.85 3.28
N VAL A 36 -12.75 -7.78 3.31
CA VAL A 36 -12.75 -6.69 2.32
C VAL A 36 -11.37 -6.64 1.70
N VAL A 37 -11.33 -6.79 0.38
CA VAL A 37 -10.09 -6.75 -0.43
C VAL A 37 -10.13 -5.51 -1.31
N HIS A 38 -9.65 -4.38 -0.80
CA HIS A 38 -9.62 -3.09 -1.48
C HIS A 38 -8.21 -2.52 -1.54
N PRO A 39 -7.82 -1.80 -2.61
CA PRO A 39 -6.51 -1.18 -2.72
C PRO A 39 -6.19 -0.25 -1.56
N THR A 40 -4.91 -0.01 -1.34
CA THR A 40 -4.45 1.05 -0.43
C THR A 40 -5.01 2.40 -0.89
N GLY A 41 -5.33 3.28 0.05
CA GLY A 41 -5.85 4.62 -0.26
C GLY A 41 -7.37 4.71 -0.44
N THR A 42 -8.12 3.59 -0.48
CA THR A 42 -9.58 3.58 -0.65
C THR A 42 -10.37 3.81 0.64
N GLY A 43 -9.69 3.99 1.78
CA GLY A 43 -10.35 4.20 3.07
C GLY A 43 -10.99 2.94 3.68
N LYS A 44 -10.46 1.73 3.38
CA LYS A 44 -11.02 0.46 3.92
C LYS A 44 -11.10 0.40 5.44
N SER A 45 -10.17 1.04 6.18
CA SER A 45 -10.20 1.07 7.66
C SER A 45 -11.45 1.75 8.23
N TYR A 46 -12.04 2.68 7.48
CA TYR A 46 -13.28 3.35 7.87
C TYR A 46 -14.49 2.40 7.92
N ILE A 47 -14.44 1.28 7.19
CA ILE A 47 -15.44 0.21 7.28
C ILE A 47 -15.43 -0.39 8.68
N ALA A 48 -14.24 -0.64 9.26
CA ALA A 48 -14.11 -1.15 10.61
C ALA A 48 -14.48 -0.10 11.66
N PHE A 49 -14.10 1.16 11.48
CA PHE A 49 -14.53 2.24 12.38
C PHE A 49 -16.05 2.41 12.38
N LYS A 50 -16.68 2.30 11.21
CA LYS A 50 -18.16 2.33 11.15
C LYS A 50 -18.81 1.15 11.89
N LEU A 51 -18.19 -0.03 11.83
CA LEU A 51 -18.67 -1.18 12.60
C LEU A 51 -18.54 -0.95 14.12
N ILE A 52 -17.46 -0.29 14.56
CA ILE A 52 -17.27 0.09 15.98
C ILE A 52 -18.33 1.12 16.41
N GLU A 53 -18.57 2.15 15.60
CA GLU A 53 -19.58 3.18 15.85
C GLU A 53 -20.99 2.59 16.02
N ASP A 54 -21.34 1.64 15.14
CA ASP A 54 -22.67 1.01 15.15
C ASP A 54 -22.86 0.00 16.30
N HIS A 55 -21.77 -0.37 17.01
CA HIS A 55 -21.81 -1.36 18.11
C HIS A 55 -21.03 -0.85 19.34
N PRO A 56 -21.44 0.27 19.96
CA PRO A 56 -20.67 0.93 21.01
C PRO A 56 -20.51 0.09 22.29
N GLU A 57 -21.43 -0.84 22.55
CA GLU A 57 -21.39 -1.74 23.72
C GLU A 57 -20.56 -3.01 23.49
N ALA A 58 -20.13 -3.28 22.23
CA ALA A 58 -19.39 -4.48 21.89
C ALA A 58 -17.89 -4.27 22.12
N ILE A 59 -17.19 -5.30 22.57
CA ILE A 59 -15.73 -5.29 22.67
C ILE A 59 -15.14 -5.72 21.33
N PHE A 60 -14.17 -4.93 20.85
CA PHE A 60 -13.44 -5.16 19.61
C PHE A 60 -11.98 -5.49 19.92
N LEU A 61 -11.47 -6.55 19.30
CA LEU A 61 -10.03 -6.76 19.17
C LEU A 61 -9.60 -6.28 17.78
N TRP A 62 -8.59 -5.40 17.71
CA TRP A 62 -8.01 -4.97 16.45
C TRP A 62 -6.58 -5.49 16.33
N LEU A 63 -6.35 -6.37 15.37
CA LEU A 63 -5.05 -6.95 15.06
C LEU A 63 -4.48 -6.25 13.81
N SER A 64 -3.24 -5.79 13.88
CA SER A 64 -2.57 -5.09 12.79
C SER A 64 -1.09 -5.47 12.71
N PRO A 65 -0.42 -5.30 11.57
CA PRO A 65 1.02 -5.56 11.45
C PRO A 65 1.89 -4.70 12.37
N SER A 66 1.48 -3.45 12.65
CA SER A 66 2.24 -2.55 13.52
C SER A 66 1.36 -1.53 14.25
N GLU A 67 1.84 -1.06 15.40
CA GLU A 67 1.20 0.03 16.15
C GLU A 67 1.17 1.33 15.34
N TYR A 68 2.16 1.54 14.51
CA TYR A 68 2.29 2.73 13.71
C TYR A 68 1.15 2.87 12.69
N ILE A 69 0.76 1.76 12.03
CA ILE A 69 -0.37 1.70 11.09
C ILE A 69 -1.64 2.14 11.80
N PHE A 70 -1.93 1.54 12.95
CA PHE A 70 -3.14 1.86 13.70
C PHE A 70 -3.15 3.32 14.17
N LYS A 71 -2.02 3.83 14.69
CA LYS A 71 -1.90 5.26 15.07
C LYS A 71 -2.19 6.20 13.92
N THR A 72 -1.65 5.92 12.73
CA THR A 72 -1.90 6.75 11.54
C THR A 72 -3.38 6.72 11.11
N GLN A 73 -4.04 5.57 11.22
CA GLN A 73 -5.47 5.44 10.94
C GLN A 73 -6.30 6.22 11.96
N LEU A 74 -5.92 6.17 13.25
CA LEU A 74 -6.55 6.96 14.30
C LEU A 74 -6.35 8.46 14.10
N GLU A 75 -5.16 8.92 13.76
CA GLU A 75 -4.90 10.32 13.46
C GLU A 75 -5.82 10.83 12.33
N SER A 76 -5.99 10.04 11.27
CA SER A 76 -6.90 10.37 10.17
C SER A 76 -8.36 10.37 10.61
N LEU A 77 -8.77 9.41 11.43
CA LEU A 77 -10.12 9.37 12.00
C LEU A 77 -10.40 10.59 12.90
N GLN A 78 -9.49 10.91 13.82
CA GLN A 78 -9.63 12.01 14.76
C GLN A 78 -9.66 13.40 14.10
N LYS A 79 -9.07 13.54 12.91
CA LYS A 79 -9.23 14.77 12.12
C LYS A 79 -10.67 15.00 11.66
N GLN A 80 -11.40 13.93 11.36
CA GLN A 80 -12.79 13.96 10.89
C GLN A 80 -13.76 13.94 12.07
N GLU A 81 -13.51 13.05 13.03
CA GLU A 81 -14.34 12.80 14.21
C GLU A 81 -13.49 12.84 15.49
N PRO A 82 -13.18 14.04 16.02
CA PRO A 82 -12.28 14.20 17.18
C PRO A 82 -12.71 13.44 18.44
N ASN A 83 -14.00 13.16 18.58
CA ASN A 83 -14.59 12.52 19.75
C ASN A 83 -15.06 11.09 19.47
N PHE A 84 -14.49 10.43 18.45
CA PHE A 84 -14.87 9.07 18.13
C PHE A 84 -14.55 8.11 19.30
N PRO A 85 -15.53 7.32 19.79
CA PRO A 85 -15.34 6.45 20.93
C PRO A 85 -14.50 5.22 20.57
N LEU A 86 -13.45 4.95 21.36
CA LEU A 86 -12.54 3.82 21.18
C LEU A 86 -12.31 3.03 22.48
N GLU A 87 -13.05 3.34 23.54
CA GLU A 87 -12.89 2.71 24.85
C GLU A 87 -13.18 1.21 24.83
N ASN A 88 -13.96 0.76 23.87
CA ASN A 88 -14.32 -0.62 23.64
C ASN A 88 -13.35 -1.37 22.68
N VAL A 89 -12.29 -0.72 22.19
CA VAL A 89 -11.29 -1.32 21.30
C VAL A 89 -10.04 -1.73 22.08
N ARG A 90 -9.58 -2.96 21.85
CA ARG A 90 -8.29 -3.48 22.33
C ARG A 90 -7.41 -3.75 21.14
N PHE A 91 -6.27 -3.05 21.08
CA PHE A 91 -5.35 -3.10 19.95
C PHE A 91 -4.12 -3.96 20.26
N TYR A 92 -3.80 -4.89 19.33
CA TYR A 92 -2.61 -5.72 19.38
C TYR A 92 -1.95 -5.82 18.01
N THR A 93 -0.62 -5.93 17.98
CA THR A 93 0.09 -6.27 16.74
C THR A 93 0.23 -7.78 16.61
N TYR A 94 0.25 -8.30 15.37
CA TYR A 94 0.54 -9.72 15.12
C TYR A 94 1.86 -10.15 15.75
N ALA A 95 2.89 -9.28 15.68
CA ALA A 95 4.19 -9.54 16.29
C ALA A 95 4.11 -9.64 17.82
N LYS A 96 3.28 -8.82 18.48
CA LYS A 96 3.11 -8.86 19.95
C LYS A 96 2.46 -10.16 20.42
N LEU A 97 1.53 -10.72 19.63
CA LEU A 97 0.89 -11.99 19.98
C LEU A 97 1.89 -13.16 20.10
N LEU A 98 3.03 -13.11 19.37
CA LEU A 98 4.08 -14.14 19.49
C LEU A 98 4.64 -14.28 20.91
N PHE A 99 4.73 -13.17 21.63
CA PHE A 99 5.33 -13.11 22.95
C PHE A 99 4.33 -13.37 24.07
N PHE A 100 3.04 -13.51 23.75
CA PHE A 100 2.01 -13.76 24.76
C PHE A 100 2.04 -15.22 25.22
N THR A 101 1.92 -15.40 26.55
CA THR A 101 1.72 -16.72 27.14
C THR A 101 0.29 -17.22 26.87
N GLU A 102 0.02 -18.50 27.15
CA GLU A 102 -1.33 -19.06 27.03
C GLU A 102 -2.31 -18.35 28.00
N GLU A 103 -1.84 -17.98 29.21
CA GLU A 103 -2.62 -17.24 30.20
C GLU A 103 -3.01 -15.85 29.67
N GLN A 104 -2.08 -15.15 29.03
CA GLN A 104 -2.33 -13.82 28.45
C GLN A 104 -3.32 -13.90 27.27
N LEU A 105 -3.25 -14.94 26.45
CA LEU A 105 -4.24 -15.18 25.40
C LEU A 105 -5.62 -15.48 26.00
N ALA A 106 -5.68 -16.27 27.07
CA ALA A 106 -6.91 -16.55 27.79
C ALA A 106 -7.52 -15.29 28.46
N GLU A 107 -6.68 -14.40 29.02
CA GLU A 107 -7.13 -13.09 29.54
C GLU A 107 -7.78 -12.22 28.45
N ILE A 108 -7.20 -12.20 27.24
CA ILE A 108 -7.81 -11.51 26.11
C ILE A 108 -9.15 -12.13 25.73
N ALA A 109 -9.22 -13.46 25.67
CA ALA A 109 -10.45 -14.17 25.35
C ALA A 109 -11.53 -13.97 26.43
N ALA A 110 -11.14 -13.85 27.70
CA ALA A 110 -12.06 -13.55 28.82
C ALA A 110 -12.72 -12.16 28.74
N LEU A 111 -12.24 -11.28 27.87
CA LEU A 111 -12.95 -10.04 27.54
C LEU A 111 -14.23 -10.28 26.72
N HIS A 112 -14.44 -11.51 26.23
CA HIS A 112 -15.57 -11.87 25.36
C HIS A 112 -15.74 -10.91 24.17
N PRO A 113 -14.72 -10.76 23.30
CA PRO A 113 -14.81 -9.85 22.17
C PRO A 113 -15.92 -10.29 21.23
N ALA A 114 -16.81 -9.36 20.88
CA ALA A 114 -17.86 -9.61 19.91
C ALA A 114 -17.32 -9.58 18.47
N TYR A 115 -16.24 -8.84 18.26
CA TYR A 115 -15.62 -8.69 16.94
C TYR A 115 -14.09 -8.75 17.03
N ILE A 116 -13.47 -9.38 16.03
CA ILE A 116 -12.02 -9.35 15.80
C ILE A 116 -11.80 -8.75 14.42
N ILE A 117 -11.15 -7.59 14.37
CA ILE A 117 -10.74 -6.91 13.14
C ILE A 117 -9.31 -7.33 12.84
N MET A 118 -9.06 -7.83 11.64
CA MET A 118 -7.75 -8.28 11.16
C MET A 118 -7.30 -7.36 10.02
N ASP A 119 -6.53 -6.33 10.35
CA ASP A 119 -6.00 -5.38 9.36
C ASP A 119 -4.76 -5.98 8.67
N GLU A 120 -4.68 -5.80 7.34
CA GLU A 120 -3.69 -6.44 6.46
C GLU A 120 -3.55 -7.95 6.75
N PHE A 121 -4.71 -8.65 6.79
CA PHE A 121 -4.81 -10.05 7.22
C PHE A 121 -3.97 -11.03 6.38
N HIS A 122 -3.56 -10.65 5.16
CA HIS A 122 -2.63 -11.44 4.36
C HIS A 122 -1.31 -11.71 5.11
N ARG A 123 -0.98 -10.91 6.13
CA ARG A 123 0.19 -11.10 6.98
C ARG A 123 -0.02 -12.07 8.14
N ALA A 124 -1.25 -12.24 8.57
CA ALA A 124 -1.57 -13.12 9.70
C ALA A 124 -1.16 -14.60 9.47
N GLY A 125 -0.97 -15.01 8.21
CA GLY A 125 -0.50 -16.35 7.84
C GLY A 125 1.02 -16.56 7.89
N ALA A 126 1.84 -15.59 8.36
CA ALA A 126 3.27 -15.80 8.51
C ALA A 126 3.58 -16.99 9.41
N GLU A 127 4.59 -17.77 9.05
CA GLU A 127 4.96 -19.03 9.70
C GLU A 127 5.03 -18.92 11.23
N HIS A 128 5.49 -17.79 11.74
CA HIS A 128 5.58 -17.55 13.18
C HIS A 128 4.32 -16.92 13.81
N TRP A 129 3.55 -16.13 13.06
CA TRP A 129 2.37 -15.43 13.61
C TRP A 129 1.08 -16.23 13.49
N GLY A 130 0.97 -17.03 12.44
CA GLY A 130 -0.24 -17.76 12.09
C GLY A 130 -0.73 -18.66 13.22
N GLU A 131 0.18 -19.40 13.87
CA GLU A 131 -0.17 -20.29 14.97
C GLU A 131 -0.79 -19.55 16.17
N ARG A 132 -0.21 -18.41 16.56
CA ARG A 132 -0.72 -17.62 17.69
C ARG A 132 -2.03 -16.91 17.37
N VAL A 133 -2.20 -16.44 16.14
CA VAL A 133 -3.47 -15.88 15.67
C VAL A 133 -4.56 -16.96 15.70
N GLN A 134 -4.30 -18.16 15.16
CA GLN A 134 -5.25 -19.26 15.19
C GLN A 134 -5.63 -19.68 16.60
N LYS A 135 -4.67 -19.71 17.54
CA LYS A 135 -4.95 -19.98 18.96
C LYS A 135 -5.91 -18.94 19.55
N LEU A 136 -5.64 -17.65 19.31
CA LEU A 136 -6.53 -16.58 19.79
C LEU A 136 -7.93 -16.71 19.18
N LEU A 137 -8.04 -16.98 17.89
CA LEU A 137 -9.34 -17.19 17.23
C LEU A 137 -10.08 -18.40 17.81
N ALA A 138 -9.37 -19.51 18.10
CA ALA A 138 -9.95 -20.69 18.72
C ALA A 138 -10.46 -20.43 20.15
N LEU A 139 -9.84 -19.51 20.90
CA LEU A 139 -10.28 -19.08 22.22
C LEU A 139 -11.48 -18.13 22.17
N CYS A 140 -11.79 -17.54 21.01
CA CYS A 140 -12.89 -16.61 20.81
C CYS A 140 -13.87 -17.12 19.74
N PRO A 141 -14.48 -18.30 19.89
CA PRO A 141 -15.27 -18.95 18.82
C PRO A 141 -16.54 -18.18 18.43
N ASP A 142 -17.08 -17.37 19.33
CA ASP A 142 -18.30 -16.58 19.11
C ASP A 142 -18.01 -15.21 18.50
N ALA A 143 -16.74 -14.79 18.43
CA ALA A 143 -16.35 -13.50 17.87
C ALA A 143 -16.52 -13.49 16.34
N LYS A 144 -17.14 -12.44 15.82
CA LYS A 144 -17.26 -12.21 14.38
C LYS A 144 -15.94 -11.66 13.83
N LEU A 145 -15.49 -12.19 12.69
CA LEU A 145 -14.20 -11.83 12.09
C LEU A 145 -14.40 -10.88 10.91
N LEU A 146 -13.79 -9.69 10.97
CA LEU A 146 -13.69 -8.75 9.86
C LEU A 146 -12.24 -8.64 9.39
N GLY A 147 -11.95 -9.04 8.14
CA GLY A 147 -10.65 -8.89 7.50
C GLY A 147 -10.60 -7.69 6.58
N LEU A 148 -9.52 -6.93 6.65
CA LEU A 148 -9.22 -5.82 5.75
C LEU A 148 -7.85 -6.04 5.11
N THR A 149 -7.74 -5.91 3.79
CA THR A 149 -6.44 -6.03 3.11
C THR A 149 -6.47 -5.40 1.72
N ALA A 150 -5.31 -5.11 1.17
CA ALA A 150 -5.16 -4.76 -0.24
C ALA A 150 -4.99 -5.98 -1.15
N THR A 151 -4.68 -7.14 -0.58
CA THR A 151 -4.54 -8.43 -1.28
C THR A 151 -4.85 -9.57 -0.33
N ASN A 152 -5.55 -10.58 -0.81
CA ASN A 152 -5.80 -11.81 -0.06
C ASN A 152 -4.70 -12.86 -0.26
N VAL A 153 -3.83 -12.69 -1.27
CA VAL A 153 -2.77 -13.64 -1.61
C VAL A 153 -1.47 -13.31 -0.90
N ARG A 154 -0.89 -14.32 -0.26
CA ARG A 154 0.42 -14.27 0.38
C ARG A 154 1.48 -14.86 -0.55
N TYR A 155 2.27 -13.99 -1.20
CA TYR A 155 3.26 -14.41 -2.22
C TYR A 155 4.48 -15.13 -1.65
N LEU A 156 4.85 -14.82 -0.41
CA LEU A 156 6.06 -15.37 0.20
C LEU A 156 5.95 -16.86 0.52
N ASP A 157 4.71 -17.39 0.62
CA ASP A 157 4.43 -18.77 1.01
C ASP A 157 3.58 -19.47 -0.05
N ASN A 158 4.12 -19.71 -1.22
CA ASN A 158 3.46 -20.45 -2.33
C ASN A 158 2.08 -19.90 -2.74
N ASN A 159 1.89 -18.58 -2.72
CA ASN A 159 0.63 -17.91 -3.10
C ASN A 159 -0.59 -18.37 -2.28
N ARG A 160 -0.45 -18.57 -0.97
CA ARG A 160 -1.56 -18.95 -0.09
C ARG A 160 -2.67 -17.90 -0.15
N ASP A 161 -3.92 -18.35 -0.29
CA ASP A 161 -5.09 -17.50 -0.20
C ASP A 161 -5.54 -17.36 1.26
N MET A 162 -5.24 -16.22 1.86
CA MET A 162 -5.54 -15.94 3.26
C MET A 162 -7.04 -15.64 3.49
N ALA A 163 -7.79 -15.27 2.46
CA ALA A 163 -9.25 -15.16 2.56
C ALA A 163 -9.90 -16.52 2.68
N GLU A 164 -9.40 -17.53 1.93
CA GLU A 164 -9.87 -18.90 2.07
C GLU A 164 -9.52 -19.47 3.45
N GLU A 165 -8.28 -19.29 3.90
CA GLU A 165 -7.81 -19.90 5.16
C GLU A 165 -8.44 -19.30 6.43
N LEU A 166 -8.64 -17.99 6.49
CA LEU A 166 -9.13 -17.31 7.70
C LEU A 166 -10.62 -17.00 7.65
N PHE A 167 -11.15 -16.76 6.45
CA PHE A 167 -12.52 -16.28 6.26
C PHE A 167 -13.38 -17.25 5.45
N ASP A 168 -12.93 -18.49 5.21
CA ASP A 168 -13.64 -19.50 4.42
C ASP A 168 -14.08 -18.97 3.04
N GLY A 169 -13.24 -18.14 2.40
CA GLY A 169 -13.54 -17.49 1.13
C GLY A 169 -14.65 -16.42 1.19
N ARG A 170 -15.04 -15.95 2.39
CA ARG A 170 -16.13 -14.98 2.59
C ARG A 170 -15.69 -13.56 2.31
N ILE A 171 -15.53 -13.22 1.03
CA ILE A 171 -15.18 -11.87 0.59
C ILE A 171 -16.46 -11.07 0.38
N ALA A 172 -16.71 -10.10 1.27
CA ALA A 172 -17.90 -9.23 1.23
C ALA A 172 -17.78 -8.16 0.14
N SER A 173 -16.57 -7.69 -0.12
CA SER A 173 -16.31 -6.69 -1.15
C SER A 173 -14.88 -6.84 -1.66
N GLU A 174 -14.76 -6.84 -2.99
CA GLU A 174 -13.47 -6.89 -3.67
C GLU A 174 -13.40 -5.81 -4.74
N MET A 175 -12.24 -5.18 -4.87
CA MET A 175 -11.96 -4.16 -5.87
C MET A 175 -10.47 -4.17 -6.22
N THR A 176 -10.13 -4.20 -7.50
CA THR A 176 -8.75 -4.10 -7.94
C THR A 176 -8.28 -2.64 -7.99
N LEU A 177 -6.96 -2.42 -8.05
CA LEU A 177 -6.39 -1.08 -8.20
C LEU A 177 -6.86 -0.44 -9.52
N GLY A 178 -6.86 -1.22 -10.61
CA GLY A 178 -7.35 -0.77 -11.91
C GLY A 178 -8.82 -0.35 -11.87
N GLU A 179 -9.68 -1.12 -11.19
CA GLU A 179 -11.08 -0.75 -11.00
C GLU A 179 -11.24 0.54 -10.19
N ALA A 180 -10.49 0.70 -9.11
CA ALA A 180 -10.55 1.90 -8.28
C ALA A 180 -10.18 3.17 -9.08
N ILE A 181 -9.21 3.06 -9.99
CA ILE A 181 -8.82 4.15 -10.90
C ILE A 181 -9.91 4.39 -11.95
N VAL A 182 -10.42 3.35 -12.62
CA VAL A 182 -11.48 3.47 -13.63
C VAL A 182 -12.72 4.18 -13.07
N ARG A 183 -13.09 3.85 -11.84
CA ARG A 183 -14.24 4.46 -11.14
C ARG A 183 -13.97 5.83 -10.54
N GLY A 184 -12.77 6.37 -10.66
CA GLY A 184 -12.38 7.66 -10.05
C GLY A 184 -12.37 7.63 -8.52
N ILE A 185 -12.38 6.44 -7.89
CA ILE A 185 -12.22 6.29 -6.44
C ILE A 185 -10.81 6.69 -6.05
N LEU A 186 -9.84 6.26 -6.84
CA LEU A 186 -8.45 6.71 -6.77
C LEU A 186 -8.13 7.56 -8.00
N PRO A 187 -7.29 8.61 -7.85
CA PRO A 187 -6.91 9.43 -8.99
C PRO A 187 -6.09 8.62 -9.99
N ALA A 188 -6.29 8.87 -11.28
CA ALA A 188 -5.43 8.33 -12.31
C ALA A 188 -4.05 8.98 -12.22
N PRO A 189 -2.97 8.20 -12.07
CA PRO A 189 -1.63 8.76 -11.99
C PRO A 189 -1.10 9.18 -13.37
N LYS A 190 -0.19 10.15 -13.39
CA LYS A 190 0.74 10.33 -14.51
C LYS A 190 1.90 9.35 -14.32
N TYR A 191 2.05 8.43 -15.26
CA TYR A 191 3.06 7.38 -15.18
C TYR A 191 4.20 7.65 -16.17
N VAL A 192 5.41 7.79 -15.67
CA VAL A 192 6.62 8.03 -16.48
C VAL A 192 7.59 6.89 -16.26
N THR A 193 7.83 6.11 -17.31
CA THR A 193 8.88 5.10 -17.31
C THR A 193 10.14 5.68 -17.91
N THR A 194 11.26 5.54 -17.23
CA THR A 194 12.55 5.97 -17.74
C THR A 194 13.60 4.87 -17.57
N VAL A 195 14.46 4.75 -18.57
CA VAL A 195 15.60 3.84 -18.53
C VAL A 195 16.80 4.62 -18.00
N PHE A 196 17.26 4.25 -16.81
CA PHE A 196 18.42 4.89 -16.19
C PHE A 196 19.69 4.06 -16.40
N ARG A 197 20.81 4.75 -16.69
CA ARG A 197 22.12 4.13 -16.93
C ARG A 197 22.71 3.63 -15.60
N TYR A 198 22.51 2.37 -15.29
CA TYR A 198 23.13 1.72 -14.15
C TYR A 198 24.39 0.97 -14.63
N GLN A 199 25.57 1.57 -14.50
CA GLN A 199 26.83 0.98 -14.99
C GLN A 199 27.12 -0.39 -14.37
N ASN A 200 26.80 -0.56 -13.09
CA ASN A 200 26.97 -1.83 -12.36
C ASN A 200 26.05 -2.95 -12.88
N GLU A 201 24.83 -2.63 -13.27
CA GLU A 201 23.90 -3.63 -13.82
C GLU A 201 24.29 -4.03 -15.23
N LEU A 202 24.73 -3.10 -16.08
CA LEU A 202 25.27 -3.43 -17.39
C LEU A 202 26.49 -4.37 -17.30
N ALA A 203 27.38 -4.13 -16.32
CA ALA A 203 28.52 -5.01 -16.08
C ALA A 203 28.09 -6.42 -15.64
N LYS A 204 27.09 -6.54 -14.76
CA LYS A 204 26.52 -7.84 -14.35
C LYS A 204 25.86 -8.58 -15.53
N TYR A 205 25.08 -7.86 -16.35
CA TYR A 205 24.47 -8.44 -17.55
C TYR A 205 25.53 -8.88 -18.56
N GLN A 206 26.58 -8.11 -18.76
CA GLN A 206 27.71 -8.51 -19.62
C GLN A 206 28.37 -9.79 -19.12
N ALA A 207 28.72 -9.84 -17.82
CA ALA A 207 29.31 -11.04 -17.22
C ALA A 207 28.40 -12.27 -17.37
N ARG A 208 27.09 -12.09 -17.28
CA ARG A 208 26.11 -13.16 -17.48
C ARG A 208 26.06 -13.63 -18.92
N VAL A 209 26.06 -12.71 -19.90
CA VAL A 209 26.14 -13.03 -21.33
C VAL A 209 27.43 -13.78 -21.65
N ASP A 210 28.57 -13.30 -21.11
CA ASP A 210 29.89 -13.93 -21.30
C ASP A 210 29.94 -15.35 -20.70
N SER A 211 29.13 -15.65 -19.68
CA SER A 211 29.05 -16.97 -19.06
C SER A 211 28.20 -17.99 -19.81
N LEU A 212 27.46 -17.57 -20.85
CA LEU A 212 26.61 -18.47 -21.63
C LEU A 212 27.47 -19.43 -22.47
N ARG A 213 27.18 -20.73 -22.36
CA ARG A 213 27.95 -21.79 -23.06
C ARG A 213 27.57 -22.02 -24.53
N SER A 214 26.42 -21.51 -24.95
CA SER A 214 25.94 -21.69 -26.33
C SER A 214 26.26 -20.45 -27.17
N PRO A 215 27.11 -20.54 -28.21
CA PRO A 215 27.52 -19.37 -29.01
C PRO A 215 26.32 -18.65 -29.66
N GLY A 216 25.33 -19.39 -30.15
CA GLY A 216 24.14 -18.78 -30.78
C GLY A 216 23.25 -18.02 -29.78
N VAL A 217 23.11 -18.54 -28.56
CA VAL A 217 22.39 -17.85 -27.48
C VAL A 217 23.16 -16.62 -26.96
N GLN A 218 24.49 -16.78 -26.88
CA GLN A 218 25.38 -15.67 -26.50
C GLN A 218 25.33 -14.53 -27.51
N ASP A 219 25.35 -14.81 -28.80
CA ASP A 219 25.34 -13.81 -29.89
C ASP A 219 23.99 -13.01 -29.90
N VAL A 220 22.88 -13.72 -29.70
CA VAL A 220 21.54 -13.07 -29.58
C VAL A 220 21.47 -12.15 -28.35
N ASN A 221 21.91 -12.64 -27.19
CA ASN A 221 21.88 -11.84 -25.96
C ASN A 221 22.85 -10.67 -26.03
N GLN A 222 24.01 -10.82 -26.69
CA GLN A 222 24.94 -9.71 -26.92
C GLN A 222 24.31 -8.61 -27.79
N LYS A 223 23.58 -8.96 -28.85
CA LYS A 223 22.87 -7.98 -29.69
C LYS A 223 21.81 -7.21 -28.91
N TYR A 224 21.07 -7.88 -28.00
CA TYR A 224 20.14 -7.20 -27.10
C TYR A 224 20.86 -6.26 -26.12
N LEU A 225 21.99 -6.68 -25.56
CA LEU A 225 22.79 -5.85 -24.65
C LEU A 225 23.36 -4.62 -25.36
N ASP A 226 23.82 -4.76 -26.60
CA ASP A 226 24.33 -3.67 -27.42
C ASP A 226 23.23 -2.70 -27.85
N ALA A 227 22.02 -3.20 -28.11
CA ALA A 227 20.85 -2.36 -28.36
C ALA A 227 20.48 -1.55 -27.12
N LEU A 228 20.50 -2.19 -25.94
CA LEU A 228 20.25 -1.54 -24.65
C LEU A 228 21.30 -0.47 -24.36
N ARG A 229 22.60 -0.75 -24.58
CA ARG A 229 23.68 0.25 -24.44
C ARG A 229 23.43 1.49 -25.29
N ARG A 230 23.08 1.28 -26.58
CA ARG A 230 22.79 2.41 -27.49
C ARG A 230 21.57 3.21 -27.03
N ALA A 231 20.52 2.55 -26.55
CA ALA A 231 19.36 3.25 -26.01
C ALA A 231 19.71 4.07 -24.76
N LEU A 232 20.56 3.52 -23.88
CA LEU A 232 21.04 4.21 -22.67
C LEU A 232 21.96 5.39 -22.97
N GLU A 233 22.79 5.29 -24.03
CA GLU A 233 23.65 6.39 -24.48
C GLU A 233 22.86 7.59 -25.05
N GLN A 234 21.66 7.31 -25.56
CA GLN A 234 20.76 8.32 -26.14
C GLN A 234 19.70 8.80 -25.14
N ALA A 235 19.58 8.15 -23.97
CA ALA A 235 18.61 8.55 -22.96
C ALA A 235 18.99 9.87 -22.30
N ASP A 236 17.99 10.70 -22.02
CA ASP A 236 18.17 11.88 -21.19
C ASP A 236 18.59 11.47 -19.77
N GLY A 237 19.44 12.28 -19.14
CA GLY A 237 19.84 12.09 -17.76
C GLY A 237 18.63 12.26 -16.81
N LEU A 238 18.70 11.66 -15.61
CA LEU A 238 17.62 11.76 -14.62
C LEU A 238 17.33 13.21 -14.20
N ASP A 239 18.33 14.08 -14.23
CA ASP A 239 18.20 15.52 -13.98
C ASP A 239 17.18 16.16 -14.92
N LYS A 240 17.24 15.86 -16.21
CA LYS A 240 16.30 16.35 -17.21
C LYS A 240 14.91 15.73 -17.05
N VAL A 241 14.84 14.41 -16.81
CA VAL A 241 13.58 13.70 -16.59
C VAL A 241 12.86 14.28 -15.37
N PHE A 242 13.56 14.48 -14.28
CA PHE A 242 12.97 15.04 -13.07
C PHE A 242 12.55 16.50 -13.27
N ALA A 243 13.39 17.33 -13.91
CA ALA A 243 13.05 18.71 -14.23
C ALA A 243 11.82 18.83 -15.15
N GLN A 244 11.64 17.89 -16.08
CA GLN A 244 10.49 17.85 -17.01
C GLN A 244 9.21 17.40 -16.34
N HIS A 245 9.25 16.41 -15.46
CA HIS A 245 8.05 15.73 -14.96
C HIS A 245 7.67 16.12 -13.54
N ILE A 246 8.60 16.52 -12.68
CA ILE A 246 8.31 16.98 -11.32
C ILE A 246 7.87 18.46 -11.35
N THR A 247 6.58 18.69 -11.47
CA THR A 247 6.01 20.04 -11.53
C THR A 247 5.72 20.64 -10.14
N GLN A 248 5.53 19.78 -9.13
CA GLN A 248 5.33 20.21 -7.75
C GLN A 248 6.68 20.34 -7.04
N THR A 249 7.34 21.46 -7.25
CA THR A 249 8.73 21.71 -6.80
C THR A 249 8.92 21.75 -5.29
N CYS A 250 7.85 21.96 -4.52
CA CYS A 250 7.81 21.88 -3.05
C CYS A 250 7.02 20.64 -2.58
N GLY A 251 6.79 19.67 -3.46
CA GLY A 251 6.01 18.47 -3.18
C GLY A 251 6.71 17.47 -2.27
N LYS A 252 5.95 16.48 -1.83
CA LYS A 252 6.40 15.31 -1.06
C LYS A 252 6.46 14.09 -1.96
N TYR A 253 7.63 13.48 -2.08
CA TYR A 253 7.83 12.28 -2.89
C TYR A 253 8.39 11.13 -2.05
N ILE A 254 7.85 9.92 -2.26
CA ILE A 254 8.38 8.70 -1.66
C ILE A 254 9.29 8.02 -2.67
N VAL A 255 10.51 7.68 -2.25
CA VAL A 255 11.54 7.09 -3.10
C VAL A 255 11.86 5.68 -2.60
N PHE A 256 11.53 4.67 -3.39
CA PHE A 256 11.77 3.27 -3.03
C PHE A 256 13.12 2.77 -3.51
N CYS A 257 13.92 2.23 -2.58
CA CYS A 257 15.23 1.65 -2.82
C CYS A 257 15.27 0.16 -2.45
N SER A 258 16.24 -0.58 -2.99
CA SER A 258 16.38 -2.04 -2.79
C SER A 258 17.15 -2.42 -1.53
N SER A 259 18.16 -1.62 -1.15
CA SER A 259 19.00 -1.85 0.03
C SER A 259 19.48 -0.51 0.63
N LYS A 260 20.13 -0.57 1.79
CA LYS A 260 20.71 0.60 2.43
C LYS A 260 21.82 1.21 1.57
N GLU A 261 22.70 0.39 1.02
CA GLU A 261 23.80 0.80 0.15
C GLU A 261 23.25 1.50 -1.09
N HIS A 262 22.21 0.91 -1.72
CA HIS A 262 21.54 1.51 -2.86
C HIS A 262 20.86 2.84 -2.48
N MET A 263 20.22 2.91 -1.33
CA MET A 263 19.61 4.16 -0.84
C MET A 263 20.67 5.25 -0.64
N ASP A 264 21.78 4.92 0.00
CA ASP A 264 22.88 5.90 0.25
C ASP A 264 23.51 6.37 -1.06
N GLU A 265 23.66 5.49 -2.05
CA GLU A 265 24.09 5.83 -3.40
C GLU A 265 23.12 6.81 -4.08
N MET A 266 21.81 6.48 -4.11
CA MET A 266 20.80 7.35 -4.73
C MET A 266 20.72 8.72 -4.03
N VAL A 267 20.84 8.75 -2.71
CA VAL A 267 20.86 10.00 -1.93
C VAL A 267 22.06 10.86 -2.31
N SER A 268 23.23 10.27 -2.61
CA SER A 268 24.43 11.03 -3.01
C SER A 268 24.23 11.80 -4.31
N HIS A 269 23.35 11.35 -5.19
CA HIS A 269 23.02 12.00 -6.46
C HIS A 269 21.90 13.06 -6.38
N VAL A 270 21.21 13.18 -5.24
CA VAL A 270 20.10 14.12 -5.08
C VAL A 270 20.47 15.56 -5.48
N PRO A 271 21.61 16.12 -5.07
CA PRO A 271 21.99 17.50 -5.44
C PRO A 271 22.11 17.70 -6.95
N GLU A 272 22.54 16.70 -7.69
CA GLU A 272 22.67 16.73 -9.14
C GLU A 272 21.31 16.55 -9.82
N TRP A 273 20.61 15.47 -9.50
CA TRP A 273 19.39 15.08 -10.20
C TRP A 273 18.22 16.03 -9.99
N PHE A 274 18.13 16.67 -8.84
CA PHE A 274 17.01 17.55 -8.50
C PHE A 274 17.32 19.04 -8.62
N ALA A 275 18.54 19.42 -9.06
CA ALA A 275 18.94 20.81 -9.22
C ALA A 275 18.03 21.61 -10.15
N GLY A 276 17.51 20.98 -11.21
CA GLY A 276 16.57 21.57 -12.15
C GLY A 276 15.12 21.64 -11.66
N VAL A 277 14.80 20.91 -10.58
CA VAL A 277 13.46 20.91 -9.95
C VAL A 277 13.39 21.95 -8.84
N ASN A 278 14.26 21.80 -7.83
CA ASN A 278 14.38 22.72 -6.71
C ASN A 278 15.79 22.61 -6.11
N ARG A 279 16.46 23.75 -5.93
CA ARG A 279 17.80 23.77 -5.30
C ARG A 279 17.77 23.47 -3.80
N LYS A 280 16.60 23.61 -3.16
CA LYS A 280 16.39 23.26 -1.77
C LYS A 280 15.70 21.91 -1.71
N VAL A 281 16.45 20.86 -1.42
CA VAL A 281 15.93 19.49 -1.26
C VAL A 281 16.21 19.02 0.15
N LYS A 282 15.19 18.50 0.82
CA LYS A 282 15.34 17.86 2.12
C LYS A 282 15.10 16.37 1.99
N VAL A 283 16.08 15.60 2.45
CA VAL A 283 16.07 14.15 2.39
C VAL A 283 15.75 13.59 3.76
N TYR A 284 14.81 12.65 3.79
CA TYR A 284 14.44 11.83 4.92
C TYR A 284 14.73 10.37 4.58
N LYS A 285 15.10 9.57 5.57
CA LYS A 285 15.42 8.14 5.38
C LYS A 285 14.61 7.29 6.33
N THR A 286 14.10 6.15 5.86
CA THR A 286 13.39 5.20 6.71
C THR A 286 13.60 3.76 6.24
N TYR A 287 14.04 2.88 7.13
CA TYR A 287 14.21 1.43 6.90
C TYR A 287 14.08 0.64 8.21
N ALA A 288 13.76 -0.64 8.13
CA ALA A 288 13.31 -1.45 9.27
C ALA A 288 14.29 -1.53 10.46
N SER A 289 15.59 -1.45 10.21
CA SER A 289 16.62 -1.52 11.26
C SER A 289 17.07 -0.15 11.80
N ASP A 290 16.43 0.95 11.37
CA ASP A 290 16.75 2.30 11.81
C ASP A 290 15.94 2.67 13.06
N PRO A 291 16.58 2.91 14.23
CA PRO A 291 15.90 3.36 15.44
C PRO A 291 15.17 4.71 15.26
N GLU A 292 15.66 5.57 14.37
CA GLU A 292 15.11 6.90 14.10
C GLU A 292 14.02 6.90 13.02
N ALA A 293 13.75 5.75 12.38
CA ALA A 293 12.81 5.65 11.24
C ALA A 293 11.45 6.30 11.51
N SER A 294 10.87 6.06 12.67
CA SER A 294 9.58 6.65 13.06
C SER A 294 9.63 8.17 13.22
N LYS A 295 10.74 8.70 13.71
CA LYS A 295 10.96 10.14 13.91
C LYS A 295 11.20 10.84 12.57
N GLU A 296 12.05 10.28 11.71
CA GLU A 296 12.29 10.74 10.34
C GLU A 296 11.00 10.78 9.52
N PHE A 297 10.20 9.73 9.64
CA PHE A 297 8.93 9.66 8.95
C PHE A 297 7.91 10.68 9.49
N ALA A 298 7.83 10.87 10.81
CA ALA A 298 6.98 11.89 11.41
C ALA A 298 7.41 13.30 10.97
N ALA A 299 8.72 13.56 10.93
CA ALA A 299 9.27 14.82 10.46
C ALA A 299 8.94 15.07 8.97
N PHE A 300 9.02 14.04 8.11
CA PHE A 300 8.60 14.14 6.71
C PHE A 300 7.11 14.48 6.57
N LYS A 301 6.25 13.81 7.34
CA LYS A 301 4.80 14.09 7.34
C LYS A 301 4.50 15.53 7.70
N ALA A 302 5.14 16.02 8.75
CA ALA A 302 4.89 17.36 9.31
C ALA A 302 5.56 18.51 8.54
N ASP A 303 6.44 18.19 7.58
CA ASP A 303 7.20 19.22 6.85
C ASP A 303 6.33 19.89 5.78
N GLU A 304 6.01 21.16 5.99
CA GLU A 304 5.28 22.03 5.05
C GLU A 304 6.18 23.15 4.48
N GLY A 305 7.51 23.02 4.61
CA GLY A 305 8.48 24.02 4.16
C GLY A 305 8.53 24.21 2.64
N ASP A 306 9.08 25.31 2.20
CA ASP A 306 9.25 25.71 0.78
C ASP A 306 10.50 25.06 0.17
N HIS A 307 10.51 23.75 0.13
CA HIS A 307 11.55 22.91 -0.47
C HIS A 307 10.98 21.57 -0.93
N LEU A 308 11.71 20.89 -1.82
CA LEU A 308 11.36 19.53 -2.24
C LEU A 308 11.63 18.55 -1.10
N LYS A 309 10.70 17.67 -0.80
CA LYS A 309 10.79 16.67 0.28
C LYS A 309 10.86 15.29 -0.31
N LEU A 310 11.96 14.58 -0.06
CA LEU A 310 12.20 13.22 -0.54
C LEU A 310 12.32 12.27 0.64
N LEU A 311 11.42 11.30 0.74
CA LEU A 311 11.48 10.22 1.72
C LEU A 311 12.02 8.96 1.05
N PHE A 312 13.28 8.65 1.30
CA PHE A 312 13.90 7.40 0.86
C PHE A 312 13.54 6.27 1.80
N CYS A 313 13.06 5.16 1.26
CA CYS A 313 12.63 4.02 2.05
C CYS A 313 13.00 2.67 1.44
N ILE A 314 13.15 1.68 2.34
CA ILE A 314 13.36 0.27 2.02
C ILE A 314 12.31 -0.52 2.79
N ASP A 315 11.42 -1.22 2.05
CA ASP A 315 10.37 -2.12 2.56
C ASP A 315 9.41 -1.60 3.65
N MET A 316 9.79 -0.64 4.47
CA MET A 316 8.98 -0.12 5.60
C MET A 316 7.62 0.45 5.18
N LEU A 317 7.55 1.04 3.99
CA LEU A 317 6.32 1.65 3.49
C LEU A 317 5.53 0.73 2.54
N ASN A 318 5.91 -0.52 2.42
CA ASN A 318 5.14 -1.48 1.61
C ASN A 318 3.77 -1.76 2.25
N GLU A 319 3.52 -1.36 3.51
CA GLU A 319 2.37 -1.78 4.28
C GLU A 319 1.76 -0.67 5.12
N GLY A 320 0.43 -0.52 4.97
CA GLY A 320 -0.50 0.12 5.90
C GLY A 320 -0.28 1.61 6.24
N VAL A 321 0.87 2.18 5.91
CA VAL A 321 1.21 3.55 6.26
C VAL A 321 0.62 4.53 5.25
N HIS A 322 -0.34 5.33 5.67
CA HIS A 322 -0.90 6.39 4.84
C HIS A 322 -0.15 7.71 5.06
N VAL A 323 0.18 8.39 3.98
CA VAL A 323 0.76 9.75 4.00
C VAL A 323 -0.13 10.66 3.17
N GLU A 324 -0.71 11.66 3.80
CA GLU A 324 -1.48 12.69 3.10
C GLU A 324 -0.56 13.62 2.30
N GLY A 325 -1.06 14.13 1.19
CA GLY A 325 -0.36 15.16 0.41
C GLY A 325 0.87 14.67 -0.35
N ILE A 326 0.96 13.37 -0.65
CA ILE A 326 2.02 12.84 -1.50
C ILE A 326 1.80 13.28 -2.94
N SER A 327 2.81 13.93 -3.51
CA SER A 327 2.83 14.41 -4.90
C SER A 327 3.21 13.32 -5.89
N GLY A 328 3.94 12.31 -5.44
CA GLY A 328 4.32 11.19 -6.29
C GLY A 328 5.23 10.16 -5.63
N VAL A 329 5.54 9.14 -6.42
CA VAL A 329 6.41 8.02 -6.05
C VAL A 329 7.53 7.88 -7.09
N ILE A 330 8.74 7.66 -6.62
CA ILE A 330 9.91 7.37 -7.46
C ILE A 330 10.40 5.96 -7.13
N LEU A 331 10.41 5.09 -8.13
CA LEU A 331 10.80 3.69 -7.99
C LEU A 331 12.21 3.52 -8.53
N PHE A 332 13.20 3.38 -7.64
CA PHE A 332 14.58 3.01 -7.99
C PHE A 332 14.86 1.52 -7.79
N ARG A 333 13.86 0.75 -7.33
CA ARG A 333 14.05 -0.69 -7.14
C ARG A 333 13.22 -1.48 -8.14
N PRO A 334 13.79 -2.54 -8.73
CA PRO A 334 12.99 -3.52 -9.43
C PRO A 334 12.04 -4.19 -8.44
N THR A 335 10.75 -4.19 -8.73
CA THR A 335 9.76 -4.85 -7.90
C THR A 335 9.27 -6.11 -8.62
N VAL A 336 9.75 -7.27 -8.18
CA VAL A 336 9.43 -8.57 -8.78
C VAL A 336 7.98 -8.97 -8.50
N SER A 337 7.41 -8.50 -7.38
CA SER A 337 6.03 -8.82 -6.99
C SER A 337 5.05 -7.73 -7.48
N PRO A 338 4.06 -8.09 -8.33
CA PRO A 338 3.00 -7.17 -8.75
C PRO A 338 2.23 -6.56 -7.58
N ILE A 339 2.14 -7.26 -6.45
CA ILE A 339 1.48 -6.78 -5.24
C ILE A 339 2.28 -5.68 -4.56
N ILE A 340 3.58 -5.91 -4.33
CA ILE A 340 4.46 -4.90 -3.73
C ILE A 340 4.45 -3.65 -4.61
N TYR A 341 4.52 -3.83 -5.93
CA TYR A 341 4.41 -2.76 -6.89
C TYR A 341 3.12 -1.94 -6.71
N LYS A 342 1.95 -2.60 -6.67
CA LYS A 342 0.66 -1.93 -6.46
C LYS A 342 0.57 -1.25 -5.10
N GLN A 343 1.15 -1.83 -4.06
CA GLN A 343 1.24 -1.21 -2.75
C GLN A 343 2.10 0.06 -2.77
N GLN A 344 3.23 0.05 -3.49
CA GLN A 344 4.12 1.20 -3.62
C GLN A 344 3.45 2.35 -4.38
N ILE A 345 2.89 2.10 -5.56
CA ILE A 345 2.19 3.14 -6.33
C ILE A 345 0.92 3.61 -5.60
N GLY A 346 0.22 2.71 -4.92
CA GLY A 346 -0.95 3.03 -4.12
C GLY A 346 -0.68 4.04 -3.00
N ARG A 347 0.59 4.27 -2.61
CA ARG A 347 0.95 5.32 -1.64
C ARG A 347 0.75 6.73 -2.18
N ALA A 348 0.86 6.91 -3.48
CA ALA A 348 0.57 8.19 -4.12
C ALA A 348 -0.93 8.37 -4.40
N LEU A 349 -1.72 7.30 -4.33
CA LEU A 349 -3.13 7.31 -4.68
C LEU A 349 -3.99 7.35 -3.41
N THR A 350 -4.80 8.38 -3.26
CA THR A 350 -5.68 8.56 -2.09
C THR A 350 -7.07 8.97 -2.55
N ALA A 351 -8.09 8.28 -2.06
CA ALA A 351 -9.49 8.60 -2.35
C ALA A 351 -9.82 10.03 -1.88
N GLY A 352 -10.65 10.72 -2.67
CA GLY A 352 -11.08 12.09 -2.37
C GLY A 352 -10.08 13.18 -2.73
N THR A 353 -8.92 12.86 -3.33
CA THR A 353 -8.00 13.85 -3.89
C THR A 353 -8.24 14.05 -5.39
N THR A 354 -8.14 15.30 -5.84
CA THR A 354 -8.22 15.68 -7.27
C THR A 354 -6.84 15.84 -7.91
N ALA A 355 -5.77 15.79 -7.12
CA ALA A 355 -4.42 15.90 -7.62
C ALA A 355 -4.03 14.63 -8.41
N THR A 356 -3.42 14.82 -9.58
CA THR A 356 -2.83 13.73 -10.37
C THR A 356 -1.45 13.41 -9.81
N PRO A 357 -1.24 12.29 -9.12
CA PRO A 357 0.06 11.94 -8.57
C PRO A 357 1.00 11.48 -9.68
N LEU A 358 2.29 11.78 -9.51
CA LEU A 358 3.34 11.36 -10.42
C LEU A 358 3.94 10.02 -9.98
N ILE A 359 4.01 9.06 -10.88
CA ILE A 359 4.78 7.83 -10.70
C ILE A 359 5.95 7.87 -11.66
N LEU A 360 7.16 7.95 -11.11
CA LEU A 360 8.41 7.86 -11.86
C LEU A 360 9.00 6.47 -11.64
N ASP A 361 8.90 5.63 -12.65
CA ASP A 361 9.50 4.30 -12.66
C ASP A 361 10.87 4.38 -13.33
N VAL A 362 11.92 4.46 -12.50
CA VAL A 362 13.33 4.63 -12.91
C VAL A 362 14.01 3.26 -12.92
N VAL A 363 13.31 2.25 -13.35
CA VAL A 363 13.82 0.88 -13.30
C VAL A 363 14.14 0.39 -14.70
N ASN A 364 15.36 -0.04 -14.85
CA ASN A 364 15.84 -0.76 -16.01
C ASN A 364 15.30 -2.20 -16.00
N ASN A 365 13.96 -2.37 -16.08
CA ASN A 365 13.38 -3.68 -15.92
C ASN A 365 12.23 -3.94 -16.92
N PHE A 366 12.38 -4.99 -17.72
CA PHE A 366 11.27 -5.60 -18.47
C PHE A 366 10.12 -6.07 -17.55
N GLU A 367 10.41 -6.30 -16.26
CA GLU A 367 9.42 -6.67 -15.24
C GLU A 367 8.53 -5.48 -14.85
N GLY A 368 9.04 -4.24 -14.85
CA GLY A 368 8.24 -3.03 -14.69
C GLY A 368 7.18 -2.89 -15.79
N LEU A 369 7.54 -3.18 -17.02
CA LEU A 369 6.59 -3.18 -18.15
C LEU A 369 5.48 -4.21 -17.97
N SER A 370 5.77 -5.39 -17.39
CA SER A 370 4.76 -6.41 -17.10
C SER A 370 3.79 -5.96 -15.98
N SER A 371 4.27 -5.21 -14.99
CA SER A 371 3.44 -4.67 -13.90
C SER A 371 2.50 -3.56 -14.38
N ILE A 372 2.99 -2.68 -15.26
CA ILE A 372 2.16 -1.67 -15.94
C ILE A 372 1.10 -2.34 -16.81
N ALA A 373 1.49 -3.33 -17.63
CA ALA A 373 0.57 -4.10 -18.47
C ALA A 373 -0.48 -4.82 -17.61
N GLY A 374 -0.11 -5.30 -16.43
CA GLY A 374 -1.02 -5.90 -15.46
C GLY A 374 -2.07 -4.89 -14.96
N LEU A 375 -1.66 -3.67 -14.62
CA LEU A 375 -2.57 -2.62 -14.18
C LEU A 375 -3.51 -2.17 -15.33
N GLN A 376 -2.98 -2.00 -16.53
CA GLN A 376 -3.80 -1.67 -17.71
C GLN A 376 -4.80 -2.79 -18.03
N SER A 377 -4.41 -4.06 -17.85
CA SER A 377 -5.31 -5.20 -18.00
C SER A 377 -6.43 -5.20 -16.98
N GLU A 378 -6.14 -4.85 -15.72
CA GLU A 378 -7.17 -4.67 -14.68
C GLU A 378 -8.14 -3.55 -15.04
N MET A 379 -7.65 -2.41 -15.53
CA MET A 379 -8.50 -1.30 -15.97
C MET A 379 -9.40 -1.71 -17.13
N THR A 380 -8.84 -2.38 -18.14
CA THR A 380 -9.61 -2.90 -19.28
C THR A 380 -10.70 -3.88 -18.83
N ALA A 381 -10.36 -4.81 -17.95
CA ALA A 381 -11.33 -5.77 -17.40
C ALA A 381 -12.42 -5.07 -16.56
N ALA A 382 -12.07 -4.04 -15.81
CA ALA A 382 -13.03 -3.24 -15.04
C ALA A 382 -13.99 -2.48 -15.95
N VAL A 383 -13.50 -1.84 -17.02
CA VAL A 383 -14.30 -1.14 -18.02
C VAL A 383 -15.31 -2.12 -18.66
N GLN A 384 -14.82 -3.28 -19.12
CA GLN A 384 -15.69 -4.30 -19.73
C GLN A 384 -16.78 -4.80 -18.76
N ARG A 385 -16.43 -5.04 -17.49
CA ARG A 385 -17.37 -5.49 -16.46
C ARG A 385 -18.44 -4.42 -16.17
N LEU A 386 -18.04 -3.16 -16.04
CA LEU A 386 -18.97 -2.06 -15.78
C LEU A 386 -19.95 -1.87 -16.94
N PHE A 387 -19.48 -1.95 -18.20
CA PHE A 387 -20.36 -1.92 -19.35
C PHE A 387 -21.32 -3.11 -19.38
N ALA A 388 -20.83 -4.34 -19.12
CA ALA A 388 -21.66 -5.53 -19.10
C ALA A 388 -22.76 -5.48 -18.03
N ASN A 389 -22.49 -4.81 -16.91
CA ASN A 389 -23.45 -4.63 -15.81
C ASN A 389 -24.38 -3.42 -16.00
N GLY A 390 -24.28 -2.67 -17.11
CA GLY A 390 -25.06 -1.45 -17.33
C GLY A 390 -24.62 -0.27 -16.43
N GLU A 391 -23.40 -0.30 -15.91
CA GLU A 391 -22.80 0.69 -15.01
C GLU A 391 -21.76 1.56 -15.73
N GLY A 392 -21.87 1.74 -17.04
CA GLY A 392 -20.93 2.54 -17.84
C GLY A 392 -20.83 4.01 -17.42
N ASP A 393 -21.85 4.53 -16.78
CA ASP A 393 -21.89 5.87 -16.17
C ASP A 393 -20.89 6.04 -14.99
N LYS A 394 -20.39 4.95 -14.43
CA LYS A 394 -19.40 4.95 -13.35
C LYS A 394 -17.95 4.99 -13.86
N ILE A 395 -17.74 4.95 -15.17
CA ILE A 395 -16.40 5.01 -15.77
C ILE A 395 -15.96 6.48 -15.83
N VAL A 396 -14.95 6.83 -15.04
CA VAL A 396 -14.35 8.17 -15.01
C VAL A 396 -13.14 8.26 -15.93
N THR A 397 -12.34 7.21 -16.00
CA THR A 397 -11.21 7.10 -16.93
C THR A 397 -11.01 5.67 -17.40
N GLU A 398 -10.62 5.50 -18.65
CA GLU A 398 -10.34 4.18 -19.23
C GLU A 398 -8.84 3.84 -19.24
N ARG A 399 -7.99 4.85 -19.06
CA ARG A 399 -6.53 4.76 -19.09
C ARG A 399 -5.89 5.88 -18.28
N PHE A 400 -4.64 5.73 -17.93
CA PHE A 400 -3.79 6.81 -17.39
C PHE A 400 -2.70 7.18 -18.41
N GLU A 401 -2.12 8.38 -18.25
CA GLU A 401 -1.03 8.88 -19.10
C GLU A 401 0.32 8.26 -18.70
#